data_f015b8064fc59914437073501dfa1f07
#
_entry.id   f015b8064fc59914437073501dfa1f07
#
_cell.length_a   1.000
_cell.length_b   1.000
_cell.length_c   1.000
_cell.angle_alpha   90.00
_cell.angle_beta   90.00
_cell.angle_gamma   90.00
#
_symmetry.space_group_name_H-M   'P 1'
#
loop_
_entity.id
_entity.type
_entity.pdbx_description
1 polymer ?
#
loop_
_entity_poly.entity_id
_entity_poly.type
_entity_poly.pdbx_seq_one_letter_code
_entity_poly.pdbx_strand_id
1 'polypeptide(L)'
;MRYLGGKARLAKRIAAIVDMNRVDGEPYWDLCCGAGNVLAAISPRGPRHAVDVVPCLVRLHREVRDGIFVPPAEATRETHAALRQRAMADPLCDDPLLAFYGFGLSFCGDWFCGYAESPDYDYLGAATRGLAKKREPFRGVEFLCVPWQSIVDRVSGTVYIDPPYAGTTGYKAAPPHD
;
A
#
# COMPACT_ATOMS: atom_id res chain seq x y z
N MET A 1 -6.23 4.59 -4.05
CA MET A 1 -5.20 4.17 -5.03
C MET A 1 -5.49 2.75 -5.46
N ARG A 2 -5.34 2.42 -6.73
CA ARG A 2 -5.41 1.04 -7.25
C ARG A 2 -4.18 0.25 -6.78
N TYR A 3 -4.32 -1.06 -6.70
CA TYR A 3 -3.23 -1.96 -6.32
C TYR A 3 -3.63 -3.39 -6.74
N LEU A 4 -2.79 -4.08 -7.49
CA LEU A 4 -3.05 -5.45 -7.92
C LEU A 4 -3.18 -6.36 -6.69
N GLY A 5 -4.21 -7.18 -6.64
CA GLY A 5 -4.51 -8.01 -5.45
C GLY A 5 -5.12 -7.25 -4.26
N GLY A 6 -5.26 -5.92 -4.34
CA GLY A 6 -5.79 -5.11 -3.25
C GLY A 6 -7.23 -5.47 -2.88
N LYS A 7 -7.51 -5.58 -1.59
CA LYS A 7 -8.80 -6.03 -1.04
C LYS A 7 -9.84 -4.91 -0.89
N ALA A 8 -9.78 -3.84 -1.72
CA ALA A 8 -10.63 -2.65 -1.57
C ALA A 8 -12.13 -2.96 -1.45
N ARG A 9 -12.64 -3.91 -2.24
CA ARG A 9 -14.07 -4.32 -2.23
C ARG A 9 -14.44 -5.13 -0.99
N LEU A 10 -13.49 -5.83 -0.40
CA LEU A 10 -13.69 -6.73 0.74
C LEU A 10 -13.21 -6.12 2.06
N ALA A 11 -12.50 -5.01 2.03
CA ALA A 11 -11.81 -4.43 3.18
C ALA A 11 -12.71 -4.26 4.40
N LYS A 12 -13.91 -3.71 4.24
CA LYS A 12 -14.86 -3.53 5.35
C LYS A 12 -15.35 -4.86 5.93
N ARG A 13 -15.56 -5.89 5.09
CA ARG A 13 -16.00 -7.21 5.56
C ARG A 13 -14.89 -7.93 6.29
N ILE A 14 -13.65 -7.87 5.75
CA ILE A 14 -12.47 -8.42 6.41
C ILE A 14 -12.25 -7.71 7.75
N ALA A 15 -12.27 -6.37 7.76
CA ALA A 15 -12.09 -5.59 8.98
C ALA A 15 -13.14 -5.92 10.04
N ALA A 16 -14.42 -6.10 9.66
CA ALA A 16 -15.47 -6.49 10.59
C ALA A 16 -15.18 -7.85 11.26
N ILE A 17 -14.73 -8.85 10.47
CA ILE A 17 -14.37 -10.18 11.01
C ILE A 17 -13.16 -10.06 11.94
N VAL A 18 -12.14 -9.31 11.54
CA VAL A 18 -10.95 -9.07 12.36
C VAL A 18 -11.34 -8.37 13.67
N ASP A 19 -12.09 -7.27 13.58
CA ASP A 19 -12.49 -6.48 14.75
C ASP A 19 -13.39 -7.24 15.74
N MET A 20 -14.17 -8.21 15.26
CA MET A 20 -14.97 -9.10 16.13
C MET A 20 -14.09 -10.02 17.00
N ASN A 21 -12.88 -10.32 16.54
CA ASN A 21 -11.96 -11.24 17.23
C ASN A 21 -10.82 -10.51 17.96
N ARG A 22 -10.78 -9.17 17.90
CA ARG A 22 -9.75 -8.36 18.56
C ARG A 22 -10.12 -8.06 20.01
N VAL A 23 -9.13 -8.13 20.87
CA VAL A 23 -9.23 -7.60 22.25
C VAL A 23 -8.83 -6.12 22.25
N ASP A 24 -9.60 -5.29 22.92
CA ASP A 24 -9.31 -3.86 23.04
C ASP A 24 -7.98 -3.61 23.77
N GLY A 25 -7.17 -2.73 23.23
CA GLY A 25 -5.82 -2.43 23.72
C GLY A 25 -4.72 -3.31 23.16
N GLU A 26 -5.03 -4.49 22.59
CA GLU A 26 -4.02 -5.34 21.97
C GLU A 26 -3.57 -4.83 20.61
N PRO A 27 -2.31 -5.09 20.23
CA PRO A 27 -1.80 -4.75 18.91
C PRO A 27 -2.54 -5.45 17.76
N TYR A 28 -2.66 -4.74 16.67
CA TYR A 28 -3.08 -5.28 15.37
C TYR A 28 -1.93 -5.17 14.37
N TRP A 29 -1.69 -6.23 13.61
CA TRP A 29 -0.66 -6.32 12.59
C TRP A 29 -1.25 -6.66 11.22
N ASP A 30 -0.92 -5.85 10.21
CA ASP A 30 -1.15 -6.13 8.79
C ASP A 30 0.22 -6.46 8.15
N LEU A 31 0.54 -7.75 8.00
CA LEU A 31 1.91 -8.20 7.66
C LEU A 31 2.25 -8.15 6.17
N CYS A 32 1.27 -7.90 5.30
CA CYS A 32 1.47 -7.67 3.87
C CYS A 32 0.49 -6.58 3.43
N CYS A 33 0.69 -5.35 3.92
CA CYS A 33 -0.36 -4.34 3.89
C CYS A 33 -0.72 -3.83 2.48
N GLY A 34 0.18 -3.94 1.51
CA GLY A 34 -0.04 -3.48 0.15
C GLY A 34 -0.63 -2.07 0.11
N ALA A 35 -1.78 -1.91 -0.53
CA ALA A 35 -2.45 -0.61 -0.56
C ALA A 35 -3.02 -0.14 0.79
N GLY A 36 -2.98 -0.93 1.87
CA GLY A 36 -3.51 -0.59 3.19
C GLY A 36 -5.04 -0.44 3.24
N ASN A 37 -5.77 -1.19 2.41
CA ASN A 37 -7.24 -1.06 2.36
C ASN A 37 -7.92 -1.69 3.58
N VAL A 38 -7.44 -2.87 4.02
CA VAL A 38 -7.94 -3.54 5.22
C VAL A 38 -7.54 -2.74 6.45
N LEU A 39 -6.26 -2.36 6.56
CA LEU A 39 -5.75 -1.50 7.61
C LEU A 39 -6.59 -0.22 7.81
N ALA A 40 -6.95 0.45 6.70
CA ALA A 40 -7.76 1.67 6.75
C ALA A 40 -9.21 1.44 7.23
N ALA A 41 -9.68 0.20 7.24
CA ALA A 41 -11.02 -0.17 7.69
C ALA A 41 -11.04 -0.72 9.12
N ILE A 42 -9.87 -1.08 9.69
CA ILE A 42 -9.73 -1.59 11.06
C ILE A 42 -9.98 -0.48 12.08
N SER A 43 -10.74 -0.81 13.11
CA SER A 43 -11.03 0.11 14.22
C SER A 43 -9.76 0.43 15.04
N PRO A 44 -9.53 1.69 15.45
CA PRO A 44 -8.35 2.10 16.20
C PRO A 44 -8.46 1.79 17.70
N ARG A 45 -8.58 0.51 18.06
CA ARG A 45 -8.77 0.06 19.45
C ARG A 45 -7.48 -0.22 20.21
N GLY A 46 -6.32 -0.05 19.60
CA GLY A 46 -4.99 -0.29 20.17
C GLY A 46 -3.90 0.03 19.18
N PRO A 47 -2.63 -0.28 19.47
CA PRO A 47 -1.52 -0.10 18.54
C PRO A 47 -1.79 -0.81 17.21
N ARG A 48 -1.41 -0.18 16.11
CA ARG A 48 -1.58 -0.74 14.76
C ARG A 48 -0.26 -0.67 14.00
N HIS A 49 0.13 -1.80 13.46
CA HIS A 49 1.37 -1.97 12.70
C HIS A 49 1.05 -2.48 11.30
N ALA A 50 1.74 -1.96 10.32
CA ALA A 50 1.61 -2.36 8.93
C ALA A 50 2.99 -2.62 8.33
N VAL A 51 3.12 -3.74 7.67
CA VAL A 51 4.40 -4.24 7.15
C VAL A 51 4.28 -4.44 5.65
N ASP A 52 5.28 -4.01 4.92
CA ASP A 52 5.44 -4.30 3.49
C ASP A 52 6.93 -4.28 3.14
N VAL A 53 7.30 -4.95 2.06
CA VAL A 53 8.69 -5.01 1.59
C VAL A 53 9.01 -3.95 0.52
N VAL A 54 8.01 -3.22 0.03
CA VAL A 54 8.17 -2.23 -1.04
C VAL A 54 8.49 -0.86 -0.44
N PRO A 55 9.76 -0.36 -0.52
CA PRO A 55 10.18 0.84 0.20
C PRO A 55 9.38 2.09 -0.16
N CYS A 56 9.19 2.36 -1.45
CA CYS A 56 8.43 3.53 -1.92
C CYS A 56 6.95 3.49 -1.49
N LEU A 57 6.35 2.29 -1.36
CA LEU A 57 4.98 2.14 -0.90
C LEU A 57 4.85 2.44 0.60
N VAL A 58 5.76 1.90 1.40
CA VAL A 58 5.83 2.19 2.84
C VAL A 58 6.08 3.68 3.08
N ARG A 59 6.99 4.29 2.30
CA ARG A 59 7.24 5.73 2.34
C ARG A 59 6.00 6.53 2.00
N LEU A 60 5.29 6.18 0.92
CA LEU A 60 4.03 6.80 0.54
C LEU A 60 3.00 6.75 1.68
N HIS A 61 2.84 5.59 2.34
CA HIS A 61 1.90 5.45 3.44
C HIS A 61 2.25 6.32 4.64
N ARG A 62 3.53 6.41 5.01
CA ARG A 62 4.03 7.32 6.06
C ARG A 62 3.72 8.77 5.72
N GLU A 63 4.02 9.21 4.51
CA GLU A 63 3.79 10.59 4.09
C GLU A 63 2.29 10.93 3.98
N VAL A 64 1.45 9.99 3.56
CA VAL A 64 -0.01 10.15 3.58
C VAL A 64 -0.52 10.29 5.01
N ARG A 65 -0.06 9.42 5.94
CA ARG A 65 -0.39 9.51 7.36
C ARG A 65 -0.05 10.87 7.94
N ASP A 66 1.15 11.36 7.65
CA ASP A 66 1.70 12.60 8.21
C ASP A 66 1.19 13.85 7.47
N GLY A 67 0.49 13.66 6.34
CA GLY A 67 -0.05 14.75 5.52
C GLY A 67 1.02 15.51 4.74
N ILE A 68 2.17 14.89 4.50
CA ILE A 68 3.32 15.46 3.80
C ILE A 68 3.23 15.19 2.30
N PHE A 69 2.70 14.02 1.90
CA PHE A 69 2.60 13.67 0.48
C PHE A 69 1.67 14.61 -0.27
N VAL A 70 2.21 15.28 -1.28
CA VAL A 70 1.46 16.14 -2.20
C VAL A 70 1.40 15.43 -3.55
N PRO A 71 0.22 14.94 -3.97
CA PRO A 71 0.06 14.38 -5.32
C PRO A 71 0.42 15.43 -6.39
N PRO A 72 0.99 15.01 -7.53
CA PRO A 72 1.26 15.93 -8.63
C PRO A 72 -0.05 16.55 -9.17
N ALA A 73 0.03 17.80 -9.61
CA ALA A 73 -1.11 18.48 -10.24
C ALA A 73 -1.48 17.87 -11.58
N GLU A 74 -0.47 17.34 -12.29
CA GLU A 74 -0.61 16.71 -13.59
C GLU A 74 0.17 15.38 -13.61
N ALA A 75 -0.29 14.43 -14.41
CA ALA A 75 0.41 13.19 -14.65
C ALA A 75 0.42 12.90 -16.14
N THR A 76 1.60 12.54 -16.65
CA THR A 76 1.80 12.25 -18.08
C THR A 76 2.39 10.87 -18.28
N ARG A 77 2.27 10.37 -19.51
CA ARG A 77 2.87 9.12 -19.95
C ARG A 77 4.41 9.18 -19.89
N GLU A 78 4.98 10.34 -20.21
CA GLU A 78 6.43 10.59 -20.17
C GLU A 78 6.95 10.51 -18.73
N THR A 79 6.27 11.17 -17.79
CA THR A 79 6.62 11.09 -16.37
C THR A 79 6.50 9.66 -15.83
N HIS A 80 5.43 8.94 -16.22
CA HIS A 80 5.27 7.54 -15.84
C HIS A 80 6.41 6.67 -16.38
N ALA A 81 6.83 6.87 -17.65
CA ALA A 81 7.93 6.13 -18.25
C ALA A 81 9.28 6.43 -17.57
N ALA A 82 9.56 7.70 -17.26
CA ALA A 82 10.77 8.11 -16.55
C ALA A 82 10.84 7.50 -15.13
N LEU A 83 9.74 7.54 -14.38
CA LEU A 83 9.67 6.92 -13.06
C LEU A 83 9.79 5.39 -13.12
N ARG A 84 9.25 4.75 -14.15
CA ARG A 84 9.46 3.31 -14.39
C ARG A 84 10.93 2.97 -14.57
N GLN A 85 11.67 3.75 -15.41
CA GLN A 85 13.11 3.54 -15.61
C GLN A 85 13.87 3.69 -14.30
N ARG A 86 13.54 4.71 -13.49
CA ARG A 86 14.14 4.94 -12.18
C ARG A 86 13.87 3.77 -11.22
N ALA A 87 12.64 3.27 -11.16
CA ALA A 87 12.28 2.13 -10.34
C ALA A 87 13.00 0.83 -10.76
N MET A 88 13.27 0.66 -12.07
CA MET A 88 14.05 -0.48 -12.57
C MET A 88 15.54 -0.35 -12.28
N ALA A 89 16.09 0.88 -12.27
CA ALA A 89 17.49 1.13 -11.96
C ALA A 89 17.80 1.02 -10.45
N ASP A 90 16.84 1.36 -9.60
CA ASP A 90 16.96 1.27 -8.15
C ASP A 90 15.67 0.71 -7.53
N PRO A 91 15.56 -0.61 -7.39
CA PRO A 91 14.39 -1.27 -6.78
C PRO A 91 14.21 -0.94 -5.28
N LEU A 92 15.23 -0.42 -4.61
CA LEU A 92 15.18 -0.03 -3.20
C LEU A 92 14.87 1.46 -3.00
N CYS A 93 14.71 2.22 -4.08
CA CYS A 93 14.35 3.62 -4.01
C CYS A 93 13.03 3.82 -3.24
N ASP A 94 13.06 4.65 -2.21
CA ASP A 94 11.91 4.92 -1.35
C ASP A 94 11.11 6.18 -1.75
N ASP A 95 11.32 6.69 -2.98
CA ASP A 95 10.55 7.83 -3.48
C ASP A 95 9.05 7.48 -3.57
N PRO A 96 8.17 8.17 -2.82
CA PRO A 96 6.74 7.87 -2.80
C PRO A 96 6.04 8.07 -4.15
N LEU A 97 6.63 8.89 -5.06
CA LEU A 97 6.10 9.04 -6.42
C LEU A 97 6.17 7.74 -7.21
N LEU A 98 7.18 6.88 -6.96
CA LEU A 98 7.27 5.57 -7.59
C LEU A 98 6.04 4.72 -7.26
N ALA A 99 5.62 4.67 -6.00
CA ALA A 99 4.43 3.93 -5.59
C ALA A 99 3.13 4.57 -6.12
N PHE A 100 3.07 5.91 -6.12
CA PHE A 100 1.91 6.63 -6.61
C PHE A 100 1.66 6.37 -8.11
N TYR A 101 2.71 6.46 -8.93
CA TYR A 101 2.63 6.18 -10.37
C TYR A 101 2.59 4.67 -10.65
N GLY A 102 3.50 3.91 -10.03
CA GLY A 102 3.68 2.48 -10.30
C GLY A 102 2.45 1.64 -10.04
N PHE A 103 1.66 2.00 -9.02
CA PHE A 103 0.39 1.34 -8.72
C PHE A 103 -0.81 2.21 -9.08
N GLY A 104 -0.83 3.46 -8.60
CA GLY A 104 -2.02 4.31 -8.67
C GLY A 104 -2.40 4.73 -10.08
N LEU A 105 -1.40 5.01 -10.92
CA LEU A 105 -1.54 5.50 -12.30
C LEU A 105 -1.13 4.45 -13.34
N SER A 106 -1.02 3.18 -12.94
CA SER A 106 -0.76 2.07 -13.85
C SER A 106 -2.00 1.24 -14.13
N PHE A 107 -2.03 0.61 -15.30
CA PHE A 107 -3.15 -0.23 -15.73
C PHE A 107 -3.41 -1.35 -14.69
N CYS A 108 -4.64 -1.55 -14.30
CA CYS A 108 -5.08 -2.51 -13.28
C CYS A 108 -4.40 -2.37 -11.91
N GLY A 109 -3.61 -1.32 -11.65
CA GLY A 109 -2.82 -1.20 -10.43
C GLY A 109 -1.66 -2.18 -10.35
N ASP A 110 -1.24 -2.75 -11.46
CA ASP A 110 -0.03 -3.58 -11.58
C ASP A 110 1.20 -2.68 -11.77
N TRP A 111 2.29 -3.03 -11.12
CA TRP A 111 3.51 -2.25 -11.03
C TRP A 111 4.06 -1.85 -12.39
N PHE A 112 3.94 -0.56 -12.71
CA PHE A 112 4.37 0.04 -13.98
C PHE A 112 3.94 -0.76 -15.24
N CYS A 113 2.78 -1.41 -15.22
CA CYS A 113 2.23 -2.20 -16.33
C CYS A 113 1.58 -1.34 -17.43
N GLY A 114 2.10 -0.13 -17.66
CA GLY A 114 1.59 0.83 -18.62
C GLY A 114 0.79 1.95 -17.94
N TYR A 115 0.90 3.15 -18.50
CA TYR A 115 0.20 4.33 -18.01
C TYR A 115 -1.32 4.19 -18.19
N ALA A 116 -2.06 4.37 -17.11
CA ALA A 116 -3.51 4.27 -17.14
C ALA A 116 -4.12 5.62 -17.54
N GLU A 117 -4.73 5.66 -18.70
CA GLU A 117 -5.47 6.81 -19.20
C GLU A 117 -6.79 6.39 -19.85
N SER A 118 -7.78 7.23 -19.80
CA SER A 118 -9.07 7.06 -20.47
C SER A 118 -9.75 8.42 -20.57
N PRO A 119 -10.45 8.72 -21.67
CA PRO A 119 -11.23 9.94 -21.78
C PRO A 119 -12.38 9.99 -20.75
N ASP A 120 -12.88 8.85 -20.30
CA ASP A 120 -14.04 8.72 -19.44
C ASP A 120 -13.69 8.53 -17.97
N TYR A 121 -12.40 8.52 -17.60
CA TYR A 121 -12.01 8.23 -16.21
C TYR A 121 -10.78 9.00 -15.75
N ASP A 122 -10.97 9.82 -14.71
CA ASP A 122 -9.92 10.57 -14.02
C ASP A 122 -9.11 9.68 -13.07
N TYR A 123 -8.04 9.05 -13.61
CA TYR A 123 -7.14 8.19 -12.85
C TYR A 123 -6.35 8.94 -11.78
N LEU A 124 -5.85 10.14 -12.12
CA LEU A 124 -5.08 10.97 -11.19
C LEU A 124 -5.94 11.41 -10.00
N GLY A 125 -7.07 11.99 -10.26
CA GLY A 125 -7.98 12.41 -9.20
C GLY A 125 -8.52 11.23 -8.38
N ALA A 126 -8.77 10.07 -9.01
CA ALA A 126 -9.18 8.86 -8.29
C ALA A 126 -8.07 8.33 -7.35
N ALA A 127 -6.81 8.32 -7.80
CA ALA A 127 -5.67 7.93 -6.97
C ALA A 127 -5.48 8.91 -5.80
N THR A 128 -5.51 10.22 -6.08
CA THR A 128 -5.41 11.31 -5.09
C THR A 128 -6.50 11.20 -4.03
N ARG A 129 -7.77 11.12 -4.44
CA ARG A 129 -8.90 10.95 -3.51
C ARG A 129 -8.81 9.66 -2.72
N GLY A 130 -8.30 8.59 -3.34
CA GLY A 130 -8.10 7.31 -2.67
C GLY A 130 -7.03 7.35 -1.58
N LEU A 131 -5.98 8.15 -1.73
CA LEU A 131 -4.97 8.38 -0.70
C LEU A 131 -5.47 9.31 0.39
N ALA A 132 -6.12 10.43 0.01
CA ALA A 132 -6.66 11.39 0.97
C ALA A 132 -7.61 10.72 1.99
N LYS A 133 -8.44 9.77 1.55
CA LYS A 133 -9.33 8.98 2.41
C LYS A 133 -8.60 8.10 3.44
N LYS A 134 -7.30 7.84 3.26
CA LYS A 134 -6.50 7.00 4.16
C LYS A 134 -5.76 7.79 5.22
N ARG A 135 -5.63 9.10 5.06
CA ARG A 135 -4.87 9.94 6.00
C ARG A 135 -5.35 9.76 7.44
N GLU A 136 -6.62 9.93 7.69
CA GLU A 136 -7.18 9.79 9.03
C GLU A 136 -7.17 8.33 9.53
N PRO A 137 -7.61 7.32 8.75
CA PRO A 137 -7.45 5.93 9.14
C PRO A 137 -6.02 5.49 9.46
N PHE A 138 -5.01 6.10 8.84
CA PHE A 138 -3.60 5.77 9.08
C PHE A 138 -2.99 6.48 10.29
N ARG A 139 -3.69 7.42 10.91
CA ARG A 139 -3.21 8.10 12.11
C ARG A 139 -2.81 7.10 13.20
N GLY A 140 -1.60 7.25 13.74
CA GLY A 140 -1.06 6.38 14.78
C GLY A 140 -0.65 4.97 14.32
N VAL A 141 -0.67 4.68 13.01
CA VAL A 141 -0.15 3.42 12.47
C VAL A 141 1.38 3.50 12.35
N GLU A 142 2.06 2.48 12.85
CA GLU A 142 3.47 2.26 12.58
C GLU A 142 3.64 1.48 11.26
N PHE A 143 4.35 2.06 10.29
CA PHE A 143 4.65 1.40 9.02
C PHE A 143 6.10 0.92 9.00
N LEU A 144 6.31 -0.37 8.75
CA LEU A 144 7.62 -1.04 8.72
C LEU A 144 7.93 -1.52 7.29
N CYS A 145 9.13 -1.20 6.81
CA CYS A 145 9.63 -1.67 5.52
C CYS A 145 10.61 -2.83 5.76
N VAL A 146 10.06 -4.02 5.95
CA VAL A 146 10.85 -5.23 6.23
C VAL A 146 10.08 -6.47 5.73
N PRO A 147 10.75 -7.58 5.45
CA PRO A 147 10.09 -8.86 5.27
C PRO A 147 9.33 -9.24 6.57
N TRP A 148 8.07 -9.66 6.46
CA TRP A 148 7.27 -10.00 7.64
C TRP A 148 7.89 -11.13 8.47
N GLN A 149 8.62 -12.05 7.81
CA GLN A 149 9.34 -13.15 8.46
C GLN A 149 10.39 -12.66 9.46
N SER A 150 10.98 -11.50 9.22
CA SER A 150 12.04 -10.95 10.09
C SER A 150 11.51 -10.37 11.40
N ILE A 151 10.20 -10.24 11.54
CA ILE A 151 9.56 -9.64 12.71
C ILE A 151 8.56 -10.56 13.40
N VAL A 152 8.40 -11.80 12.94
CA VAL A 152 7.37 -12.72 13.43
C VAL A 152 7.46 -12.94 14.96
N ASP A 153 8.67 -12.96 15.51
CA ASP A 153 8.89 -13.11 16.96
C ASP A 153 8.47 -11.88 17.80
N ARG A 154 8.25 -10.74 17.15
CA ARG A 154 7.80 -9.49 17.78
C ARG A 154 6.28 -9.30 17.68
N VAL A 155 5.62 -10.12 16.88
CA VAL A 155 4.19 -10.00 16.60
C VAL A 155 3.39 -10.56 17.76
N SER A 156 2.43 -9.78 18.27
CA SER A 156 1.50 -10.17 19.33
C SER A 156 0.11 -9.61 19.05
N GLY A 157 -0.91 -10.16 19.70
CA GLY A 157 -2.29 -9.74 19.47
C GLY A 157 -2.88 -10.29 18.18
N THR A 158 -3.64 -9.47 17.47
CA THR A 158 -4.36 -9.90 16.25
C THR A 158 -3.54 -9.65 15.00
N VAL A 159 -3.43 -10.67 14.15
CA VAL A 159 -2.67 -10.63 12.89
C VAL A 159 -3.60 -10.82 11.70
N TYR A 160 -3.46 -9.96 10.71
CA TYR A 160 -3.96 -10.16 9.35
C TYR A 160 -2.77 -10.34 8.40
N ILE A 161 -2.80 -11.38 7.60
CA ILE A 161 -1.76 -11.67 6.62
C ILE A 161 -2.40 -12.09 5.29
N ASP A 162 -2.04 -11.38 4.21
CA ASP A 162 -2.49 -11.64 2.83
C ASP A 162 -1.26 -11.61 1.90
N PRO A 163 -0.42 -12.64 1.98
CA PRO A 163 0.84 -12.69 1.22
C PRO A 163 0.56 -12.97 -0.26
N PRO A 164 1.55 -12.73 -1.14
CA PRO A 164 1.48 -13.20 -2.51
C PRO A 164 1.22 -14.70 -2.56
N TYR A 165 0.27 -15.12 -3.39
CA TYR A 165 -0.06 -16.55 -3.53
C TYR A 165 0.97 -17.27 -4.40
N ALA A 166 1.37 -18.48 -4.00
CA ALA A 166 2.24 -19.33 -4.80
C ALA A 166 1.62 -19.59 -6.19
N GLY A 167 2.45 -19.49 -7.24
CA GLY A 167 2.01 -19.72 -8.63
C GLY A 167 1.26 -18.55 -9.28
N THR A 168 1.08 -17.42 -8.58
CA THR A 168 0.57 -16.19 -9.19
C THR A 168 1.70 -15.33 -9.74
N THR A 169 1.36 -14.36 -10.60
CA THR A 169 2.33 -13.35 -11.06
C THR A 169 2.93 -12.65 -9.85
N GLY A 170 4.22 -12.84 -9.62
CA GLY A 170 4.93 -12.24 -8.47
C GLY A 170 4.78 -10.73 -8.44
N TYR A 171 4.87 -10.15 -7.26
CA TYR A 171 4.87 -8.70 -7.08
C TYR A 171 6.17 -8.11 -7.66
N LYS A 172 6.09 -7.56 -8.86
CA LYS A 172 7.22 -6.95 -9.59
C LYS A 172 7.86 -5.76 -8.86
N ALA A 173 7.16 -5.20 -7.87
CA ALA A 173 7.64 -4.09 -7.05
C ALA A 173 8.44 -4.54 -5.82
N ALA A 174 8.37 -5.83 -5.44
CA ALA A 174 9.16 -6.34 -4.34
C ALA A 174 10.63 -6.46 -4.76
N PRO A 175 11.58 -6.06 -3.90
CA PRO A 175 12.99 -6.35 -4.14
C PRO A 175 13.19 -7.87 -4.26
N PRO A 176 14.19 -8.32 -5.05
CA PRO A 176 14.50 -9.73 -5.13
C PRO A 176 14.80 -10.27 -3.72
N HIS A 177 14.17 -11.37 -3.37
CA HIS A 177 14.45 -12.10 -2.13
C HIS A 177 15.45 -13.22 -2.46
N ASP A 178 16.56 -13.25 -1.76
CA ASP A 178 17.50 -14.37 -1.76
C ASP A 178 16.87 -15.58 -1.06
#